data_e59c34c1d2a24b0499bba3f8944b557b
#
_entry.id   e59c34c1d2a24b0499bba3f8944b557b
#
_cell.length_a   1.000
_cell.length_b   1.000
_cell.length_c   1.000
_cell.angle_alpha   90.00
_cell.angle_beta   90.00
_cell.angle_gamma   90.00
#
_symmetry.space_group_name_H-M   'P 1'
#
loop_
_entity.id
_entity.type
_entity.pdbx_description
1 polymer ?
#
loop_
_entity_poly.entity_id
_entity_poly.type
_entity_poly.pdbx_seq_one_letter_code
_entity_poly.pdbx_strand_id
1 'polypeptide(L)'
;MNHDAPPRRTRRIMLLGLALLALASALFTVRRPLMMSAPMCMAGRWHGCLDTFNGVVLVTLVTLPLAALVVWALARRRRAAGVASAWRMSLAEVGMVHGTVPFLWMTMMPGAGAGIVPGRVSLVPLRDLLTMGTLGIAGNLLVFASLGFFAPMRYAALASVPRVLALGAGCSVLVETAQYVLRLDRVSSVDDVLVNATGAALAALASRRWWRTTTEAPSEQPRPEPVPAG
;
A
#
# COMPACT_ATOMS: atom_id res chain seq x y z
N MET A 1 2.52 -41.88 8.63
CA MET A 1 1.20 -41.25 8.59
C MET A 1 1.19 -40.36 7.36
N ASN A 2 0.58 -40.85 6.25
CA ASN A 2 0.43 -40.07 5.02
C ASN A 2 -0.72 -39.10 5.22
N HIS A 3 -0.42 -37.82 5.37
CA HIS A 3 -1.43 -36.77 5.29
C HIS A 3 -1.76 -36.53 3.81
N ASP A 4 -2.75 -37.26 3.29
CA ASP A 4 -3.28 -37.03 1.97
C ASP A 4 -3.83 -35.61 1.88
N ALA A 5 -3.26 -34.81 0.96
CA ALA A 5 -3.72 -33.46 0.71
C ALA A 5 -5.19 -33.51 0.22
N PRO A 6 -6.08 -32.65 0.72
CA PRO A 6 -7.49 -32.68 0.36
C PRO A 6 -7.67 -32.53 -1.17
N PRO A 7 -8.64 -33.21 -1.78
CA PRO A 7 -8.88 -33.19 -3.21
C PRO A 7 -9.09 -31.74 -3.69
N ARG A 8 -8.61 -31.42 -4.89
CA ARG A 8 -8.61 -30.04 -5.46
C ARG A 8 -9.97 -29.32 -5.35
N ARG A 9 -11.08 -30.07 -5.40
CA ARG A 9 -12.44 -29.54 -5.24
C ARG A 9 -12.69 -29.04 -3.81
N THR A 10 -12.32 -29.84 -2.81
CA THR A 10 -12.46 -29.47 -1.38
C THR A 10 -11.63 -28.24 -1.06
N ARG A 11 -10.38 -28.16 -1.56
CA ARG A 11 -9.52 -26.97 -1.39
C ARG A 11 -10.13 -25.72 -2.00
N ARG A 12 -10.74 -25.81 -3.19
CA ARG A 12 -11.46 -24.68 -3.82
C ARG A 12 -12.67 -24.22 -3.00
N ILE A 13 -13.46 -25.15 -2.49
CA ILE A 13 -14.63 -24.84 -1.65
C ILE A 13 -14.17 -24.15 -0.35
N MET A 14 -13.14 -24.66 0.30
CA MET A 14 -12.56 -24.04 1.50
C MET A 14 -12.03 -22.62 1.23
N LEU A 15 -11.32 -22.42 0.12
CA LEU A 15 -10.80 -21.09 -0.26
C LEU A 15 -11.94 -20.12 -0.57
N LEU A 16 -13.00 -20.54 -1.24
CA LEU A 16 -14.19 -19.73 -1.48
C LEU A 16 -14.90 -19.39 -0.18
N GLY A 17 -15.08 -20.35 0.72
CA GLY A 17 -15.67 -20.11 2.05
C GLY A 17 -14.86 -19.11 2.87
N LEU A 18 -13.53 -19.24 2.91
CA LEU A 18 -12.65 -18.28 3.58
C LEU A 18 -12.70 -16.89 2.93
N ALA A 19 -12.75 -16.81 1.60
CA ALA A 19 -12.88 -15.55 0.88
C ALA A 19 -14.20 -14.84 1.19
N LEU A 20 -15.32 -15.59 1.23
CA LEU A 20 -16.62 -15.06 1.59
C LEU A 20 -16.67 -14.60 3.05
N LEU A 21 -16.09 -15.37 3.96
CA LEU A 21 -15.99 -14.99 5.37
C LEU A 21 -15.14 -13.73 5.56
N ALA A 22 -14.00 -13.64 4.87
CA ALA A 22 -13.14 -12.46 4.89
C ALA A 22 -13.87 -11.23 4.33
N LEU A 23 -14.61 -11.39 3.22
CA LEU A 23 -15.40 -10.31 2.64
C LEU A 23 -16.52 -9.85 3.59
N ALA A 24 -17.26 -10.80 4.18
CA ALA A 24 -18.31 -10.48 5.16
C ALA A 24 -17.76 -9.76 6.38
N SER A 25 -16.62 -10.21 6.90
CA SER A 25 -15.90 -9.56 8.01
C SER A 25 -15.44 -8.15 7.65
N ALA A 26 -14.90 -7.96 6.45
CA ALA A 26 -14.50 -6.65 5.95
C ALA A 26 -15.71 -5.71 5.82
N LEU A 27 -16.80 -6.15 5.21
CA LEU A 27 -18.05 -5.38 5.09
C LEU A 27 -18.63 -5.01 6.47
N PHE A 28 -18.61 -5.94 7.41
CA PHE A 28 -19.05 -5.69 8.77
C PHE A 28 -18.19 -4.63 9.47
N THR A 29 -16.87 -4.70 9.27
CA THR A 29 -15.92 -3.76 9.89
C THR A 29 -16.09 -2.35 9.33
N VAL A 30 -16.26 -2.21 8.00
CA VAL A 30 -16.39 -0.90 7.35
C VAL A 30 -17.81 -0.32 7.40
N ARG A 31 -18.81 -1.07 7.85
CA ARG A 31 -20.22 -0.58 7.88
C ARG A 31 -20.40 0.70 8.70
N ARG A 32 -19.73 0.81 9.86
CA ARG A 32 -19.80 2.01 10.71
C ARG A 32 -19.24 3.26 10.02
N PRO A 33 -17.99 3.24 9.48
CA PRO A 33 -17.49 4.35 8.68
C PRO A 33 -18.44 4.77 7.55
N LEU A 34 -18.99 3.80 6.81
CA LEU A 34 -19.94 4.08 5.73
C LEU A 34 -21.21 4.76 6.22
N MET A 35 -21.81 4.23 7.29
CA MET A 35 -23.05 4.78 7.85
C MET A 35 -22.88 6.15 8.52
N MET A 36 -21.71 6.42 9.11
CA MET A 36 -21.46 7.69 9.80
C MET A 36 -21.01 8.80 8.85
N SER A 37 -20.21 8.46 7.84
CA SER A 37 -19.58 9.47 6.95
C SER A 37 -20.40 9.74 5.70
N ALA A 38 -21.16 8.77 5.17
CA ALA A 38 -21.94 8.96 3.96
C ALA A 38 -22.93 10.14 4.03
N PRO A 39 -23.76 10.32 5.08
CA PRO A 39 -24.65 11.48 5.19
C PRO A 39 -23.91 12.81 5.20
N MET A 40 -22.74 12.88 5.85
CA MET A 40 -21.93 14.09 5.92
C MET A 40 -21.36 14.48 4.56
N CYS A 41 -20.87 13.48 3.81
CA CYS A 41 -20.40 13.65 2.43
C CYS A 41 -21.54 14.06 1.48
N MET A 42 -22.69 13.37 1.56
CA MET A 42 -23.84 13.62 0.69
C MET A 42 -24.52 14.97 0.95
N ALA A 43 -24.40 15.53 2.16
CA ALA A 43 -24.90 16.86 2.48
C ALA A 43 -24.04 18.01 1.89
N GLY A 44 -23.12 17.72 0.99
CA GLY A 44 -22.24 18.69 0.35
C GLY A 44 -21.14 19.25 1.27
N ARG A 45 -20.94 18.65 2.42
CA ARG A 45 -19.91 19.03 3.39
C ARG A 45 -18.66 18.21 3.14
N TRP A 46 -17.85 18.62 2.18
CA TRP A 46 -16.56 17.95 1.86
C TRP A 46 -15.64 17.75 3.07
N HIS A 47 -15.74 18.63 4.07
CA HIS A 47 -15.04 18.48 5.34
C HIS A 47 -15.31 17.12 6.00
N GLY A 48 -16.56 16.66 6.08
CA GLY A 48 -16.86 15.34 6.65
C GLY A 48 -16.29 14.14 5.86
N CYS A 49 -15.84 14.36 4.61
CA CYS A 49 -15.23 13.32 3.78
C CYS A 49 -13.72 13.28 3.87
N LEU A 50 -13.06 14.44 3.92
CA LEU A 50 -11.61 14.53 3.73
C LEU A 50 -10.85 14.85 5.01
N ASP A 51 -11.52 15.35 6.03
CA ASP A 51 -10.93 15.74 7.32
C ASP A 51 -11.27 14.79 8.48
N THR A 52 -11.86 13.65 8.18
CA THR A 52 -12.12 12.58 9.14
C THR A 52 -11.57 11.23 8.66
N PHE A 53 -11.06 10.40 9.58
CA PHE A 53 -10.59 9.05 9.24
C PHE A 53 -11.69 8.22 8.56
N ASN A 54 -12.91 8.26 9.07
CA ASN A 54 -14.05 7.53 8.52
C ASN A 54 -14.39 8.01 7.10
N GLY A 55 -14.32 9.31 6.85
CA GLY A 55 -14.55 9.90 5.54
C GLY A 55 -13.50 9.48 4.51
N VAL A 56 -12.22 9.47 4.89
CA VAL A 56 -11.15 8.97 4.00
C VAL A 56 -11.33 7.50 3.67
N VAL A 57 -11.71 6.68 4.65
CA VAL A 57 -12.03 5.26 4.40
C VAL A 57 -13.20 5.14 3.42
N LEU A 58 -14.27 5.92 3.62
CA LEU A 58 -15.41 5.94 2.70
C LEU A 58 -15.01 6.31 1.27
N VAL A 59 -14.28 7.42 1.10
CA VAL A 59 -13.81 7.88 -0.21
C VAL A 59 -12.92 6.82 -0.88
N THR A 60 -12.03 6.18 -0.11
CA THR A 60 -11.18 5.11 -0.61
C THR A 60 -12.00 3.93 -1.14
N LEU A 61 -13.04 3.52 -0.41
CA LEU A 61 -13.91 2.41 -0.83
C LEU A 61 -14.78 2.78 -2.04
N VAL A 62 -15.33 4.00 -2.07
CA VAL A 62 -16.14 4.49 -3.20
C VAL A 62 -15.30 4.64 -4.48
N THR A 63 -14.03 4.99 -4.36
CA THR A 63 -13.11 5.11 -5.51
C THR A 63 -12.50 3.78 -5.96
N LEU A 64 -12.69 2.69 -5.22
CA LEU A 64 -12.15 1.37 -5.56
C LEU A 64 -12.64 0.85 -6.95
N PRO A 65 -13.92 0.97 -7.34
CA PRO A 65 -14.36 0.59 -8.69
C PRO A 65 -13.67 1.40 -9.79
N LEU A 66 -13.44 2.69 -9.55
CA LEU A 66 -12.69 3.54 -10.48
C LEU A 66 -11.23 3.09 -10.59
N ALA A 67 -10.57 2.78 -9.47
CA ALA A 67 -9.22 2.22 -9.46
C ALA A 67 -9.15 0.91 -10.23
N ALA A 68 -10.13 0.01 -10.06
CA ALA A 68 -10.23 -1.23 -10.81
C ALA A 68 -10.41 -0.99 -12.32
N LEU A 69 -11.22 -0.01 -12.72
CA LEU A 69 -11.40 0.39 -14.11
C LEU A 69 -10.09 0.94 -14.71
N VAL A 70 -9.35 1.75 -13.97
CA VAL A 70 -8.04 2.27 -14.40
C VAL A 70 -7.04 1.13 -14.57
N VAL A 71 -6.98 0.16 -13.64
CA VAL A 71 -6.15 -1.06 -13.79
C VAL A 71 -6.50 -1.78 -15.08
N TRP A 72 -7.79 -2.00 -15.32
CA TRP A 72 -8.27 -2.70 -16.50
C TRP A 72 -7.90 -1.95 -17.81
N ALA A 73 -8.13 -0.64 -17.87
CA ALA A 73 -7.83 0.17 -19.04
C ALA A 73 -6.33 0.19 -19.35
N LEU A 74 -5.48 0.38 -18.31
CA LEU A 74 -4.02 0.33 -18.45
C LEU A 74 -3.55 -1.06 -18.89
N ALA A 75 -4.10 -2.11 -18.30
CA ALA A 75 -3.75 -3.48 -18.67
C ALA A 75 -4.13 -3.80 -20.12
N ARG A 76 -5.30 -3.35 -20.59
CA ARG A 76 -5.72 -3.51 -21.99
C ARG A 76 -4.78 -2.78 -22.95
N ARG A 77 -4.45 -1.52 -22.66
CA ARG A 77 -3.51 -0.72 -23.49
C ARG A 77 -2.14 -1.39 -23.55
N ARG A 78 -1.61 -1.87 -22.42
CA ARG A 78 -0.32 -2.55 -22.37
C ARG A 78 -0.32 -3.90 -23.10
N ARG A 79 -1.42 -4.66 -23.01
CA ARG A 79 -1.58 -5.90 -23.77
C ARG A 79 -1.60 -5.64 -25.28
N ALA A 80 -2.32 -4.61 -25.73
CA ALA A 80 -2.34 -4.20 -27.12
C ALA A 80 -0.95 -3.78 -27.61
N ALA A 81 -0.10 -3.26 -26.72
CA ALA A 81 1.31 -2.95 -26.99
C ALA A 81 2.26 -4.14 -26.81
N GLY A 82 1.76 -5.37 -26.65
CA GLY A 82 2.57 -6.59 -26.53
C GLY A 82 3.26 -6.82 -25.18
N VAL A 83 2.90 -6.08 -24.13
CA VAL A 83 3.52 -6.21 -22.80
C VAL A 83 3.00 -7.47 -22.09
N ALA A 84 3.83 -8.48 -21.90
CA ALA A 84 3.46 -9.75 -21.30
C ALA A 84 2.94 -9.63 -19.84
N SER A 85 3.51 -8.73 -19.05
CA SER A 85 3.16 -8.53 -17.63
C SER A 85 2.14 -7.39 -17.40
N ALA A 86 1.33 -7.05 -18.41
CA ALA A 86 0.45 -5.89 -18.44
C ALA A 86 -0.46 -5.74 -17.20
N TRP A 87 -1.11 -6.82 -16.76
CA TRP A 87 -1.98 -6.81 -15.57
C TRP A 87 -1.21 -6.56 -14.28
N ARG A 88 -0.11 -7.28 -14.09
CA ARG A 88 0.72 -7.13 -12.89
C ARG A 88 1.26 -5.72 -12.75
N MET A 89 1.77 -5.13 -13.85
CA MET A 89 2.29 -3.77 -13.85
C MET A 89 1.21 -2.73 -13.56
N SER A 90 0.04 -2.88 -14.19
CA SER A 90 -1.08 -1.94 -14.02
C SER A 90 -1.64 -2.01 -12.60
N LEU A 91 -1.81 -3.22 -12.06
CA LEU A 91 -2.24 -3.44 -10.69
C LEU A 91 -1.23 -2.85 -9.69
N ALA A 92 0.07 -3.06 -9.93
CA ALA A 92 1.12 -2.54 -9.05
C ALA A 92 1.12 -1.00 -9.02
N GLU A 93 1.02 -0.34 -10.15
CA GLU A 93 1.02 1.13 -10.21
C GLU A 93 -0.22 1.74 -9.53
N VAL A 94 -1.41 1.27 -9.89
CA VAL A 94 -2.65 1.77 -9.30
C VAL A 94 -2.74 1.39 -7.82
N GLY A 95 -2.34 0.18 -7.47
CA GLY A 95 -2.34 -0.31 -6.09
C GLY A 95 -1.40 0.50 -5.19
N MET A 96 -0.20 0.87 -5.66
CA MET A 96 0.69 1.77 -4.91
C MET A 96 0.01 3.10 -4.59
N VAL A 97 -0.58 3.75 -5.58
CA VAL A 97 -1.21 5.06 -5.39
C VAL A 97 -2.47 4.94 -4.53
N HIS A 98 -3.41 4.10 -4.95
CA HIS A 98 -4.71 3.96 -4.29
C HIS A 98 -4.59 3.44 -2.86
N GLY A 99 -3.61 2.59 -2.57
CA GLY A 99 -3.41 2.04 -1.23
C GLY A 99 -2.49 2.89 -0.33
N THR A 100 -1.66 3.80 -0.88
CA THR A 100 -0.76 4.62 -0.05
C THR A 100 -1.35 6.01 0.22
N VAL A 101 -1.98 6.63 -0.78
CA VAL A 101 -2.50 8.01 -0.66
C VAL A 101 -3.49 8.19 0.50
N PRO A 102 -4.48 7.29 0.74
CA PRO A 102 -5.40 7.47 1.87
C PRO A 102 -4.71 7.45 3.23
N PHE A 103 -3.75 6.54 3.43
CA PHE A 103 -3.00 6.49 4.69
C PHE A 103 -2.12 7.72 4.86
N LEU A 104 -1.44 8.15 3.79
CA LEU A 104 -0.66 9.37 3.81
C LEU A 104 -1.53 10.58 4.12
N TRP A 105 -2.73 10.65 3.53
CA TRP A 105 -3.70 11.70 3.85
C TRP A 105 -4.08 11.70 5.33
N MET A 106 -4.38 10.52 5.89
CA MET A 106 -4.73 10.38 7.31
C MET A 106 -3.59 10.80 8.24
N THR A 107 -2.34 10.51 7.89
CA THR A 107 -1.18 10.94 8.69
C THR A 107 -0.95 12.45 8.63
N MET A 108 -1.34 13.10 7.53
CA MET A 108 -1.20 14.55 7.33
C MET A 108 -2.40 15.36 7.83
N MET A 109 -3.43 14.73 8.42
CA MET A 109 -4.54 15.46 9.00
C MET A 109 -4.08 16.29 10.19
N PRO A 110 -4.43 17.60 10.23
CA PRO A 110 -4.07 18.47 11.33
C PRO A 110 -4.77 18.07 12.64
N GLY A 111 -4.05 18.12 13.74
CA GLY A 111 -4.60 18.03 15.08
C GLY A 111 -5.29 19.34 15.51
N ALA A 112 -5.92 19.34 16.68
CA ALA A 112 -6.70 20.49 17.19
C ALA A 112 -5.85 21.76 17.40
N GLY A 113 -4.57 21.61 17.71
CA GLY A 113 -3.62 22.72 17.93
C GLY A 113 -2.75 23.04 16.71
N ALA A 114 -3.11 22.57 15.52
CA ALA A 114 -2.32 22.80 14.30
C ALA A 114 -2.13 24.30 14.02
N GLY A 115 -0.92 24.68 13.68
CA GLY A 115 -0.51 26.07 13.46
C GLY A 115 -0.24 26.88 14.73
N ILE A 116 -0.71 26.43 15.90
CA ILE A 116 -0.57 27.12 17.20
C ILE A 116 0.51 26.45 18.04
N VAL A 117 0.44 25.13 18.18
CA VAL A 117 1.37 24.35 19.02
C VAL A 117 2.71 24.19 18.28
N PRO A 118 3.86 24.46 18.95
CA PRO A 118 5.17 24.22 18.37
C PRO A 118 5.34 22.74 17.96
N GLY A 119 6.09 22.51 16.88
CA GLY A 119 6.46 21.17 16.47
C GLY A 119 7.21 20.44 17.59
N ARG A 120 6.87 19.16 17.80
CA ARG A 120 7.49 18.29 18.80
C ARG A 120 8.22 17.16 18.12
N VAL A 121 9.41 16.79 18.63
CA VAL A 121 10.22 15.72 18.08
C VAL A 121 10.55 14.73 19.20
N SER A 122 10.42 13.43 18.92
CA SER A 122 10.83 12.33 19.79
C SER A 122 11.88 11.49 19.06
N LEU A 123 13.14 11.59 19.53
CA LEU A 123 14.28 10.89 18.93
C LEU A 123 14.75 9.67 19.77
N VAL A 124 14.05 9.35 20.85
CA VAL A 124 14.39 8.20 21.68
C VAL A 124 13.67 6.97 21.15
N PRO A 125 14.38 5.99 20.56
CA PRO A 125 13.77 4.79 20.01
C PRO A 125 12.99 4.01 21.06
N LEU A 126 11.87 3.42 20.64
CA LEU A 126 10.96 2.55 21.43
C LEU A 126 10.21 3.26 22.57
N ARG A 127 10.44 4.56 22.77
CA ARG A 127 9.77 5.32 23.82
C ARG A 127 8.30 5.49 23.54
N ASP A 128 7.99 5.96 22.34
CA ASP A 128 6.62 6.26 21.91
C ASP A 128 5.86 4.98 21.57
N LEU A 129 6.56 3.94 21.12
CA LEU A 129 6.00 2.62 20.84
C LEU A 129 5.32 2.00 22.06
N LEU A 130 5.88 2.19 23.28
CA LEU A 130 5.32 1.67 24.54
C LEU A 130 3.99 2.37 24.91
N THR A 131 3.78 3.59 24.47
CA THR A 131 2.56 4.38 24.73
C THR A 131 1.61 4.39 23.53
N MET A 132 2.09 3.99 22.36
CA MET A 132 1.31 3.87 21.14
C MET A 132 0.32 2.70 21.27
N GLY A 133 -0.97 2.98 21.29
CA GLY A 133 -1.99 1.92 21.33
C GLY A 133 -1.93 1.01 20.09
N THR A 134 -2.55 -0.16 20.19
CA THR A 134 -2.56 -1.17 19.09
C THR A 134 -3.05 -0.62 17.75
N LEU A 135 -4.04 0.29 17.77
CA LEU A 135 -4.53 0.95 16.56
C LEU A 135 -3.50 1.91 15.96
N GLY A 136 -2.70 2.58 16.79
CA GLY A 136 -1.60 3.43 16.34
C GLY A 136 -0.52 2.62 15.64
N ILE A 137 -0.09 1.53 16.27
CA ILE A 137 0.90 0.60 15.70
C ILE A 137 0.39 0.03 14.37
N ALA A 138 -0.85 -0.48 14.36
CA ALA A 138 -1.46 -1.03 13.15
C ALA A 138 -1.60 0.01 12.04
N GLY A 139 -2.00 1.25 12.38
CA GLY A 139 -2.09 2.35 11.43
C GLY A 139 -0.74 2.67 10.79
N ASN A 140 0.30 2.82 11.60
CA ASN A 140 1.66 3.09 11.11
C ASN A 140 2.20 1.94 10.26
N LEU A 141 2.02 0.67 10.64
CA LEU A 141 2.40 -0.47 9.79
C LEU A 141 1.73 -0.41 8.39
N LEU A 142 0.54 0.14 8.29
CA LEU A 142 -0.22 0.21 7.03
C LEU A 142 0.14 1.42 6.16
N VAL A 143 0.74 2.48 6.68
CA VAL A 143 1.03 3.72 5.95
C VAL A 143 1.76 3.45 4.63
N PHE A 144 2.82 2.66 4.66
CA PHE A 144 3.60 2.30 3.47
C PHE A 144 3.50 0.81 3.09
N ALA A 145 2.56 0.06 3.66
CA ALA A 145 2.38 -1.36 3.33
C ALA A 145 2.04 -1.56 1.84
N SER A 146 1.16 -0.73 1.28
CA SER A 146 0.82 -0.80 -0.13
C SER A 146 2.01 -0.47 -1.03
N LEU A 147 2.78 0.58 -0.71
CA LEU A 147 4.02 0.89 -1.39
C LEU A 147 4.99 -0.30 -1.34
N GLY A 148 5.22 -0.86 -0.15
CA GLY A 148 6.10 -2.00 0.06
C GLY A 148 5.67 -3.25 -0.71
N PHE A 149 4.38 -3.52 -0.78
CA PHE A 149 3.83 -4.65 -1.51
C PHE A 149 4.00 -4.53 -3.03
N PHE A 150 3.65 -3.38 -3.59
CA PHE A 150 3.53 -3.19 -5.03
C PHE A 150 4.81 -2.67 -5.70
N ALA A 151 5.66 -1.91 -5.02
CA ALA A 151 6.86 -1.33 -5.62
C ALA A 151 7.84 -2.39 -6.16
N PRO A 152 8.14 -3.50 -5.46
CA PRO A 152 9.00 -4.56 -6.00
C PRO A 152 8.39 -5.29 -7.20
N MET A 153 7.06 -5.35 -7.28
CA MET A 153 6.36 -5.95 -8.41
C MET A 153 6.48 -5.08 -9.68
N ARG A 154 6.62 -3.77 -9.49
CA ARG A 154 6.72 -2.81 -10.60
C ARG A 154 8.16 -2.50 -10.99
N TYR A 155 9.04 -2.35 -10.03
CA TYR A 155 10.42 -1.92 -10.21
C TYR A 155 11.40 -3.00 -9.74
N ALA A 156 12.17 -3.59 -10.67
CA ALA A 156 13.17 -4.60 -10.34
C ALA A 156 14.26 -4.06 -9.39
N ALA A 157 14.58 -2.77 -9.48
CA ALA A 157 15.51 -2.11 -8.56
C ALA A 157 15.08 -2.17 -7.09
N LEU A 158 13.77 -2.29 -6.82
CA LEU A 158 13.20 -2.42 -5.48
C LEU A 158 12.92 -3.87 -5.07
N ALA A 159 13.29 -4.86 -5.88
CA ALA A 159 13.10 -6.28 -5.58
C ALA A 159 14.11 -6.77 -4.50
N SER A 160 14.11 -6.09 -3.35
CA SER A 160 14.98 -6.39 -2.20
C SER A 160 14.35 -5.81 -0.93
N VAL A 161 14.24 -6.63 0.13
CA VAL A 161 13.67 -6.18 1.41
C VAL A 161 14.42 -4.99 2.00
N PRO A 162 15.77 -4.97 2.06
CA PRO A 162 16.51 -3.81 2.56
C PRO A 162 16.23 -2.52 1.78
N ARG A 163 16.07 -2.61 0.45
CA ARG A 163 15.77 -1.43 -0.38
C ARG A 163 14.35 -0.91 -0.13
N VAL A 164 13.38 -1.80 0.06
CA VAL A 164 12.01 -1.40 0.42
C VAL A 164 11.95 -0.82 1.82
N LEU A 165 12.67 -1.41 2.77
CA LEU A 165 12.81 -0.86 4.13
C LEU A 165 13.40 0.55 4.09
N ALA A 166 14.48 0.76 3.34
CA ALA A 166 15.09 2.07 3.18
C ALA A 166 14.15 3.08 2.49
N LEU A 167 13.38 2.63 1.47
CA LEU A 167 12.35 3.45 0.83
C LEU A 167 11.26 3.85 1.82
N GLY A 168 10.72 2.89 2.59
CA GLY A 168 9.70 3.14 3.61
C GLY A 168 10.21 4.10 4.70
N ALA A 169 11.44 3.92 5.17
CA ALA A 169 12.08 4.81 6.13
C ALA A 169 12.25 6.23 5.57
N GLY A 170 12.76 6.36 4.34
CA GLY A 170 12.92 7.65 3.68
C GLY A 170 11.59 8.39 3.48
N CYS A 171 10.57 7.69 3.00
CA CYS A 171 9.23 8.27 2.89
C CYS A 171 8.66 8.68 4.25
N SER A 172 8.88 7.87 5.29
CA SER A 172 8.41 8.20 6.64
C SER A 172 9.12 9.44 7.20
N VAL A 173 10.44 9.55 7.05
CA VAL A 173 11.20 10.75 7.45
C VAL A 173 10.65 12.00 6.75
N LEU A 174 10.29 11.90 5.47
CA LEU A 174 9.66 13.02 4.75
C LEU A 174 8.31 13.41 5.34
N VAL A 175 7.47 12.43 5.71
CA VAL A 175 6.17 12.68 6.36
C VAL A 175 6.37 13.34 7.72
N GLU A 176 7.25 12.78 8.57
CA GLU A 176 7.55 13.34 9.89
C GLU A 176 8.09 14.78 9.80
N THR A 177 8.97 15.02 8.82
CA THR A 177 9.49 16.37 8.55
C THR A 177 8.37 17.32 8.12
N ALA A 178 7.48 16.87 7.22
CA ALA A 178 6.36 17.67 6.77
C ALA A 178 5.39 18.00 7.92
N GLN A 179 5.05 17.04 8.78
CA GLN A 179 4.20 17.25 9.95
C GLN A 179 4.81 18.28 10.91
N TYR A 180 6.14 18.19 11.14
CA TYR A 180 6.86 19.12 11.98
C TYR A 180 6.87 20.55 11.38
N VAL A 181 7.27 20.69 10.11
CA VAL A 181 7.36 21.99 9.43
C VAL A 181 5.99 22.65 9.30
N LEU A 182 4.97 21.90 8.96
CA LEU A 182 3.58 22.39 8.82
C LEU A 182 2.87 22.56 10.17
N ARG A 183 3.52 22.22 11.29
CA ARG A 183 2.96 22.32 12.66
C ARG A 183 1.59 21.67 12.76
N LEU A 184 1.48 20.41 12.34
CA LEU A 184 0.21 19.68 12.32
C LEU A 184 -0.28 19.23 13.71
N ASP A 185 0.34 19.70 14.79
CA ASP A 185 0.07 19.29 16.19
C ASP A 185 0.25 17.77 16.37
N ARG A 186 1.31 17.26 15.78
CA ARG A 186 1.75 15.88 15.91
C ARG A 186 3.16 15.83 16.48
N VAL A 187 3.49 14.71 17.12
CA VAL A 187 4.87 14.41 17.56
C VAL A 187 5.56 13.67 16.43
N SER A 188 6.57 14.27 15.82
CA SER A 188 7.43 13.60 14.84
C SER A 188 8.34 12.62 15.55
N SER A 189 8.14 11.32 15.33
CA SER A 189 8.76 10.26 16.12
C SER A 189 9.63 9.33 15.27
N VAL A 190 10.80 8.99 15.82
CA VAL A 190 11.65 7.94 15.25
C VAL A 190 10.94 6.57 15.26
N ASP A 191 10.06 6.34 16.22
CA ASP A 191 9.29 5.10 16.32
C ASP A 191 8.29 4.96 15.17
N ASP A 192 7.67 6.06 14.74
CA ASP A 192 6.80 6.06 13.56
C ASP A 192 7.59 5.69 12.30
N VAL A 193 8.83 6.22 12.15
CA VAL A 193 9.71 5.84 11.04
C VAL A 193 10.03 4.35 11.07
N LEU A 194 10.36 3.79 12.25
CA LEU A 194 10.69 2.38 12.39
C LEU A 194 9.49 1.48 12.07
N VAL A 195 8.30 1.81 12.58
CA VAL A 195 7.09 1.03 12.38
C VAL A 195 6.62 1.11 10.93
N ASN A 196 6.62 2.30 10.33
CA ASN A 196 6.25 2.51 8.93
C ASN A 196 7.17 1.74 7.97
N ALA A 197 8.49 1.82 8.19
CA ALA A 197 9.49 1.08 7.40
C ALA A 197 9.33 -0.44 7.56
N THR A 198 9.06 -0.91 8.78
CA THR A 198 8.80 -2.32 9.07
C THR A 198 7.55 -2.80 8.33
N GLY A 199 6.47 -2.01 8.34
CA GLY A 199 5.24 -2.32 7.60
C GLY A 199 5.48 -2.47 6.10
N ALA A 200 6.24 -1.56 5.50
CA ALA A 200 6.65 -1.66 4.10
C ALA A 200 7.46 -2.93 3.81
N ALA A 201 8.43 -3.27 4.68
CA ALA A 201 9.27 -4.45 4.54
C ALA A 201 8.47 -5.76 4.67
N LEU A 202 7.55 -5.85 5.63
CA LEU A 202 6.67 -7.00 5.81
C LEU A 202 5.75 -7.21 4.59
N ALA A 203 5.19 -6.12 4.06
CA ALA A 203 4.37 -6.16 2.86
C ALA A 203 5.18 -6.58 1.62
N ALA A 204 6.45 -6.15 1.51
CA ALA A 204 7.36 -6.59 0.46
C ALA A 204 7.63 -8.10 0.55
N LEU A 205 7.85 -8.64 1.76
CA LEU A 205 7.99 -10.08 1.98
C LEU A 205 6.74 -10.85 1.54
N ALA A 206 5.55 -10.33 1.84
CA ALA A 206 4.28 -10.95 1.42
C ALA A 206 4.14 -11.01 -0.10
N SER A 207 4.67 -10.03 -0.84
CA SER A 207 4.63 -9.99 -2.31
C SER A 207 5.81 -10.67 -3.00
N ARG A 208 6.78 -11.23 -2.25
CA ARG A 208 8.07 -11.71 -2.78
C ARG A 208 7.94 -12.64 -4.00
N ARG A 209 6.96 -13.51 -4.03
CA ARG A 209 6.71 -14.44 -5.15
C ARG A 209 6.32 -13.76 -6.47
N TRP A 210 5.94 -12.48 -6.45
CA TRP A 210 5.51 -11.71 -7.63
C TRP A 210 6.52 -10.63 -8.02
N TRP A 211 7.68 -10.55 -7.38
CA TRP A 211 8.69 -9.55 -7.69
C TRP A 211 9.17 -9.68 -9.14
N ARG A 212 9.59 -8.57 -9.71
CA ARG A 212 10.28 -8.60 -11.00
C ARG A 212 11.70 -9.15 -10.80
N THR A 213 12.04 -10.21 -11.55
CA THR A 213 13.41 -10.66 -11.66
C THR A 213 14.09 -9.94 -12.81
N THR A 214 15.36 -9.63 -12.65
CA THR A 214 16.20 -8.94 -13.66
C THR A 214 16.44 -9.81 -14.93
N THR A 215 15.99 -11.06 -14.92
CA THR A 215 16.25 -12.08 -15.97
C THR A 215 15.38 -11.91 -17.23
N GLU A 216 14.56 -10.86 -17.33
CA GLU A 216 13.81 -10.53 -18.56
C GLU A 216 14.55 -9.49 -19.43
N ALA A 217 15.89 -9.44 -19.43
CA ALA A 217 16.62 -8.86 -20.55
C ALA A 217 16.41 -9.79 -21.76
N PRO A 218 16.03 -9.27 -22.95
CA PRO A 218 16.02 -10.09 -24.15
C PRO A 218 17.43 -10.68 -24.30
N SER A 219 17.52 -12.01 -24.34
CA SER A 219 18.75 -12.65 -24.78
C SER A 219 19.07 -12.07 -26.14
N GLU A 220 20.14 -11.30 -26.22
CA GLU A 220 20.74 -10.84 -27.48
C GLU A 220 21.03 -12.12 -28.27
N GLN A 221 20.19 -12.38 -29.26
CA GLN A 221 20.45 -13.50 -30.19
C GLN A 221 21.84 -13.25 -30.80
N PRO A 222 22.77 -14.24 -30.72
CA PRO A 222 24.05 -14.08 -31.40
C PRO A 222 23.79 -13.73 -32.86
N ARG A 223 24.33 -12.59 -33.29
CA ARG A 223 24.29 -12.21 -34.71
C ARG A 223 24.90 -13.33 -35.53
N PRO A 224 24.20 -13.89 -36.52
CA PRO A 224 24.82 -14.91 -37.39
C PRO A 224 26.10 -14.36 -37.95
N GLU A 225 27.21 -15.11 -37.81
CA GLU A 225 28.47 -14.79 -38.46
C GLU A 225 28.27 -14.72 -39.97
N PRO A 226 28.84 -13.75 -40.67
CA PRO A 226 28.79 -13.68 -42.12
C PRO A 226 29.52 -14.87 -42.70
N VAL A 227 28.82 -15.68 -43.51
CA VAL A 227 29.36 -16.78 -44.28
C VAL A 227 30.42 -16.19 -45.22
N PRO A 228 31.67 -16.65 -45.19
CA PRO A 228 32.70 -16.21 -46.14
C PRO A 228 32.28 -16.63 -47.56
N ALA A 229 32.22 -15.64 -48.46
CA ALA A 229 32.00 -15.86 -49.87
C ALA A 229 33.23 -16.61 -50.43
N GLY A 230 33.01 -17.86 -50.92
CA GLY A 230 33.95 -18.63 -51.69
C GLY A 230 34.00 -18.21 -53.16
#